data_4a8585b8cd87662a18d56c066e84270c
#
_entry.id   4a8585b8cd87662a18d56c066e84270c
#
_cell.length_a   1.000
_cell.length_b   1.000
_cell.length_c   1.000
_cell.angle_alpha   90.00
_cell.angle_beta   90.00
_cell.angle_gamma   90.00
#
_symmetry.space_group_name_H-M   'P 1'
#
loop_
_entity.id
_entity.type
_entity.pdbx_description
1 polymer ?
#
loop_
_entity_poly.entity_id
_entity_poly.type
_entity_poly.pdbx_seq_one_letter_code
_entity_poly.pdbx_strand_id
1 'polypeptide(L)' 'MAIKCKSKMPKSEIEIDLTGPDGNAYVLMAYARKFGRMLGYDEFKITCILEEMMLTDYEGLLHTFDREFGAFVTLWR' A
#
# COMPACT_ATOMS: atom_id res chain seq x y z
N MET A 1 0.79 -5.25 11.78
CA MET A 1 1.02 -4.28 10.70
C MET A 1 2.07 -4.80 9.76
N ALA A 2 1.96 -4.48 8.49
CA ALA A 2 2.90 -4.93 7.47
C ALA A 2 4.01 -3.92 7.17
N ILE A 3 4.05 -2.80 7.89
CA ILE A 3 5.12 -1.81 7.73
C ILE A 3 6.30 -2.24 8.58
N LYS A 4 7.43 -2.50 7.93
CA LYS A 4 8.62 -3.06 8.58
C LYS A 4 9.84 -2.19 8.36
N CYS A 5 10.85 -2.34 9.21
CA CYS A 5 12.16 -1.75 9.01
C CYS A 5 12.98 -2.62 8.07
N LYS A 6 13.86 -2.00 7.28
CA LYS A 6 14.67 -2.72 6.30
C LYS A 6 15.59 -3.77 6.91
N SER A 7 15.91 -3.66 8.19
CA SER A 7 16.79 -4.61 8.85
C SER A 7 16.16 -5.99 9.05
N LYS A 8 14.87 -6.12 8.83
CA LYS A 8 14.15 -7.38 8.95
C LYS A 8 13.70 -7.85 7.58
N MET A 9 13.79 -9.14 7.34
CA MET A 9 13.48 -9.74 6.04
C MET A 9 12.37 -10.78 6.16
N PRO A 10 11.13 -10.37 6.52
CA PRO A 10 10.02 -11.32 6.53
C PRO A 10 9.68 -11.74 5.11
N LYS A 11 9.10 -12.91 4.98
CA LYS A 11 8.66 -13.39 3.67
C LYS A 11 7.25 -12.85 3.41
N SER A 12 7.12 -12.07 2.36
CA SER A 12 5.83 -11.68 1.83
C SER A 12 5.92 -11.75 0.31
N GLU A 13 4.78 -11.91 -0.35
CA GLU A 13 4.76 -12.04 -1.79
C GLU A 13 5.18 -10.76 -2.49
N ILE A 14 4.85 -9.63 -1.90
CA ILE A 14 5.11 -8.31 -2.49
C ILE A 14 5.76 -7.44 -1.44
N GLU A 15 6.88 -6.82 -1.80
CA GLU A 15 7.60 -5.92 -0.91
C GLU A 15 7.81 -4.60 -1.62
N ILE A 16 7.57 -3.51 -0.91
CA ILE A 16 7.71 -2.16 -1.43
C ILE A 16 8.69 -1.40 -0.54
N ASP A 17 9.73 -0.84 -1.14
CA ASP A 17 10.75 -0.05 -0.45
C ASP A 17 10.34 1.42 -0.47
N LEU A 18 9.89 1.92 0.67
CA LEU A 18 9.41 3.30 0.78
C LEU A 18 10.54 4.33 0.75
N THR A 19 11.79 3.89 0.89
CA THR A 19 12.94 4.81 0.82
C THR A 19 13.43 5.00 -0.60
N GLY A 20 12.93 4.21 -1.56
CA GLY A 20 13.28 4.32 -2.98
C GLY A 20 12.17 5.01 -3.77
N PRO A 21 12.24 4.92 -5.11
CA PRO A 21 11.22 5.55 -5.97
C PRO A 21 9.80 5.07 -5.68
N ASP A 22 9.64 3.85 -5.19
CA ASP A 22 8.32 3.28 -4.90
C ASP A 22 7.68 3.87 -3.64
N GLY A 23 8.40 4.69 -2.90
CA GLY A 23 7.84 5.38 -1.74
C GLY A 23 7.00 6.59 -2.08
N ASN A 24 6.82 6.91 -3.35
CA ASN A 24 6.02 8.04 -3.80
C ASN A 24 4.53 7.74 -3.64
N ALA A 25 3.76 8.75 -3.20
CA ALA A 25 2.32 8.58 -2.98
C ALA A 25 1.60 8.13 -4.25
N TYR A 26 1.97 8.68 -5.40
CA TYR A 26 1.33 8.30 -6.66
C TYR A 26 1.61 6.85 -7.03
N VAL A 27 2.82 6.38 -6.76
CA VAL A 27 3.18 4.98 -7.01
C VAL A 27 2.38 4.06 -6.10
N LEU A 28 2.25 4.42 -4.82
CA LEU A 28 1.47 3.63 -3.88
C LEU A 28 0.00 3.57 -4.28
N MET A 29 -0.55 4.66 -4.80
CA MET A 29 -1.93 4.68 -5.31
C MET A 29 -2.09 3.77 -6.51
N ALA A 30 -1.10 3.72 -7.41
CA ALA A 30 -1.12 2.81 -8.54
C ALA A 30 -1.07 1.36 -8.08
N TYR A 31 -0.26 1.05 -7.08
CA TYR A 31 -0.22 -0.29 -6.49
C TYR A 31 -1.57 -0.64 -5.86
N ALA A 32 -2.19 0.31 -5.14
CA ALA A 32 -3.49 0.06 -4.52
C ALA A 32 -4.53 -0.32 -5.57
N ARG A 33 -4.54 0.37 -6.69
CA ARG A 33 -5.45 0.06 -7.78
C ARG A 33 -5.19 -1.35 -8.34
N LYS A 34 -3.92 -1.66 -8.56
CA LYS A 34 -3.53 -2.97 -9.09
C LYS A 34 -3.94 -4.08 -8.13
N PHE A 35 -3.63 -3.93 -6.86
CA PHE A 35 -3.93 -4.96 -5.87
C PHE A 35 -5.42 -5.09 -5.63
N GLY A 36 -6.16 -3.99 -5.67
CA GLY A 36 -7.61 -4.03 -5.56
C GLY A 36 -8.22 -4.88 -6.67
N ARG A 37 -7.73 -4.71 -7.89
CA ARG A 37 -8.19 -5.51 -9.02
C ARG A 37 -7.83 -6.99 -8.86
N MET A 38 -6.62 -7.25 -8.35
CA MET A 38 -6.19 -8.63 -8.11
C MET A 38 -7.05 -9.32 -7.06
N LEU A 39 -7.53 -8.58 -6.08
CA LEU A 39 -8.40 -9.09 -5.02
C LEU A 39 -9.87 -9.19 -5.45
N GLY A 40 -10.20 -8.73 -6.65
CA GLY A 40 -11.56 -8.77 -7.14
C GLY A 40 -12.44 -7.63 -6.67
N TYR A 41 -11.85 -6.55 -6.17
CA TYR A 41 -12.62 -5.37 -5.76
C TYR A 41 -13.19 -4.69 -7.01
N ASP A 42 -14.42 -4.16 -6.89
CA ASP A 42 -14.99 -3.40 -7.98
C ASP A 42 -14.39 -1.98 -8.04
N GLU A 43 -14.68 -1.27 -9.12
CA GLU A 43 -14.13 0.08 -9.31
C GLU A 43 -14.58 1.04 -8.22
N PHE A 44 -15.82 0.89 -7.73
CA PHE A 44 -16.34 1.74 -6.65
C PHE A 44 -15.49 1.56 -5.38
N LYS A 45 -15.21 0.33 -5.00
CA LYS A 45 -14.42 0.08 -3.80
C LYS A 45 -12.99 0.58 -3.97
N ILE A 46 -12.39 0.35 -5.12
CA ILE A 46 -11.03 0.83 -5.40
C ILE A 46 -10.99 2.35 -5.32
N THR A 47 -11.98 3.03 -5.92
CA THR A 47 -12.06 4.48 -5.87
C THR A 47 -12.18 4.98 -4.44
N CYS A 48 -12.98 4.33 -3.61
CA CYS A 48 -13.13 4.70 -2.21
C CYS A 48 -11.81 4.58 -1.45
N ILE A 49 -11.05 3.52 -1.69
CA ILE A 49 -9.74 3.33 -1.07
C ILE A 49 -8.78 4.45 -1.49
N LEU A 50 -8.74 4.76 -2.78
CA LEU A 50 -7.87 5.80 -3.30
C LEU A 50 -8.24 7.17 -2.74
N GLU A 51 -9.52 7.48 -2.65
CA GLU A 51 -9.97 8.74 -2.07
C GLU A 51 -9.57 8.85 -0.60
N GLU A 52 -9.71 7.79 0.16
CA GLU A 52 -9.30 7.77 1.55
C GLU A 52 -7.79 8.03 1.66
N MET A 53 -7.00 7.41 0.79
CA MET A 53 -5.55 7.63 0.77
C MET A 53 -5.20 9.09 0.45
N MET A 54 -5.99 9.74 -0.41
CA MET A 54 -5.73 11.13 -0.81
C MET A 54 -6.18 12.15 0.23
N LEU A 55 -7.12 11.80 1.11
CA LEU A 55 -7.69 12.71 2.09
C LEU A 55 -6.82 12.87 3.33
N THR A 56 -5.74 12.15 3.42
CA THR A 56 -4.88 12.13 4.60
C THR A 56 -3.44 12.44 4.19
N ASP A 57 -2.55 12.62 5.17
CA ASP A 57 -1.14 12.83 4.88
C ASP A 57 -0.46 11.51 4.46
N TYR A 58 0.84 11.57 4.21
CA TYR A 58 1.58 10.40 3.73
C TYR A 58 1.50 9.24 4.73
N GLU A 59 1.62 9.52 6.02
CA GLU A 59 1.54 8.47 7.04
C GLU A 59 0.15 7.82 7.07
N GLY A 60 -0.89 8.64 6.95
CA GLY A 60 -2.25 8.12 6.87
C GLY A 60 -2.49 7.30 5.62
N LEU A 61 -1.89 7.73 4.50
CA LEU A 61 -1.93 6.97 3.26
C LEU A 61 -1.31 5.59 3.44
N LEU A 62 -0.16 5.52 4.10
CA LEU A 62 0.50 4.25 4.39
C LEU A 62 -0.37 3.36 5.28
N HIS A 63 -1.02 3.93 6.28
CA HIS A 63 -1.91 3.16 7.15
C HIS A 63 -3.11 2.61 6.40
N THR A 64 -3.70 3.40 5.50
CA THR A 64 -4.82 2.94 4.68
C THR A 64 -4.37 1.80 3.77
N PHE A 65 -3.22 1.96 3.13
CA PHE A 65 -2.66 0.92 2.28
C PHE A 65 -2.41 -0.37 3.05
N ASP A 66 -1.79 -0.25 4.22
CA ASP A 66 -1.50 -1.40 5.07
C ASP A 66 -2.79 -2.08 5.53
N ARG A 67 -3.81 -1.31 5.90
CA ARG A 67 -5.09 -1.87 6.32
C ARG A 67 -5.73 -2.73 5.23
N GLU A 68 -5.67 -2.26 3.98
CA GLU A 68 -6.33 -2.94 2.87
C GLU A 68 -5.48 -4.07 2.29
N PHE A 69 -4.17 -3.91 2.26
CA PHE A 69 -3.30 -4.82 1.52
C PHE A 69 -2.19 -5.43 2.36
N GLY A 70 -2.13 -5.14 3.65
CA GLY A 70 -1.04 -5.57 4.53
C GLY A 70 -0.94 -7.08 4.71
N ALA A 71 -2.00 -7.82 4.38
CA ALA A 71 -1.98 -9.27 4.50
C ALA A 71 -0.99 -9.92 3.54
N PHE A 72 -0.68 -9.27 2.41
CA PHE A 72 0.21 -9.84 1.41
C PHE A 72 1.26 -8.85 0.89
N VAL A 73 1.27 -7.63 1.37
CA VAL A 73 2.23 -6.61 0.96
C VAL A 73 2.98 -6.12 2.19
N THR A 74 4.31 -6.07 2.11
CA THR A 74 5.14 -5.52 3.17
C THR A 74 5.73 -4.20 2.71
N LEU A 75 5.58 -3.17 3.54
CA LEU A 75 6.15 -1.86 3.29
C LEU A 75 7.41 -1.69 4.12
N TRP A 76 8.52 -1.41 3.46
CA TRP A 76 9.81 -1.22 4.09
C TRP A 76 10.17 0.27 4.14
N ARG A 77 10.65 0.74 5.27
CA ARG A 77 11.18 2.10 5.36
C ARG A 77 12.49 2.16 6.14
#